data_6364fc54b4e0291e8bc83e3f999541d0
#
_entry.id   6364fc54b4e0291e8bc83e3f999541d0
#
_cell.length_a   1.000
_cell.length_b   1.000
_cell.length_c   1.000
_cell.angle_alpha   90.00
_cell.angle_beta   90.00
_cell.angle_gamma   90.00
#
_symmetry.space_group_name_H-M   'P 1'
#
loop_
_entity.id
_entity.type
_entity.pdbx_description
1 polymer ?
#
loop_
_entity_poly.entity_id
_entity_poly.type
_entity_poly.pdbx_seq_one_letter_code
_entity_poly.pdbx_strand_id
1 'polypeptide(L)'
;VIITADIVDDNKEDVDKLIKDYGDKCSIDIWWPHNWVYGKEYRNVNQPKKLKTCGRPEKGPLQIQIDGDVIMCCFDFNNEMVLGNFKKQTLKEIFSLENNTPFSKVYNHHKQGTCGDSDLICKNCDQLLNKSDTLIYNNRTSHEERSKLTSTAFTNLEK
;
A
#
# COMPACT_ATOMS: atom_id res chain seq x y z
N VAL A 1 -9.35 18.96 -8.15
CA VAL A 1 -7.92 18.75 -7.86
C VAL A 1 -7.80 17.98 -6.55
N ILE A 2 -6.88 17.03 -6.50
CA ILE A 2 -6.53 16.26 -5.29
C ILE A 2 -5.07 16.60 -4.97
N ILE A 3 -4.82 17.00 -3.74
CA ILE A 3 -3.46 17.17 -3.20
C ILE A 3 -3.20 15.99 -2.27
N THR A 4 -2.08 15.33 -2.48
CA THR A 4 -1.60 14.25 -1.60
C THR A 4 -0.26 14.67 -1.02
N ALA A 5 -0.11 14.59 0.30
CA ALA A 5 1.12 14.92 0.99
C ALA A 5 1.43 13.87 2.08
N ASP A 6 2.71 13.68 2.33
CA ASP A 6 3.18 12.88 3.46
C ASP A 6 3.58 13.82 4.61
N ILE A 7 3.25 13.43 5.83
CA ILE A 7 3.68 14.13 7.04
C ILE A 7 4.91 13.44 7.63
N VAL A 8 5.92 14.23 7.97
CA VAL A 8 7.11 13.82 8.68
C VAL A 8 7.35 14.79 9.85
N ASP A 9 8.24 14.46 10.76
CA ASP A 9 8.40 15.20 12.02
C ASP A 9 8.71 16.70 11.83
N ASP A 10 9.37 17.07 10.73
CA ASP A 10 9.83 18.44 10.46
C ASP A 10 8.93 19.25 9.51
N ASN A 11 7.84 18.66 8.95
CA ASN A 11 6.95 19.36 8.01
C ASN A 11 5.52 19.58 8.52
N LYS A 12 5.25 19.35 9.80
CA LYS A 12 3.91 19.43 10.36
C LYS A 12 3.28 20.82 10.18
N GLU A 13 4.04 21.90 10.39
CA GLU A 13 3.54 23.27 10.23
C GLU A 13 3.17 23.55 8.77
N ASP A 14 3.93 23.03 7.80
CA ASP A 14 3.62 23.17 6.37
C ASP A 14 2.36 22.44 5.98
N VAL A 15 2.14 21.24 6.56
CA VAL A 15 0.92 20.46 6.35
C VAL A 15 -0.30 21.18 6.95
N ASP A 16 -0.21 21.72 8.15
CA ASP A 16 -1.27 22.49 8.80
C ASP A 16 -1.62 23.74 7.96
N LYS A 17 -0.60 24.43 7.44
CA LYS A 17 -0.78 25.55 6.53
C LYS A 17 -1.44 25.15 5.22
N LEU A 18 -1.02 24.02 4.61
CA LEU A 18 -1.63 23.47 3.41
C LEU A 18 -3.13 23.22 3.62
N ILE A 19 -3.51 22.60 4.72
CA ILE A 19 -4.91 22.32 5.06
C ILE A 19 -5.69 23.63 5.23
N LYS A 20 -5.11 24.60 5.94
CA LYS A 20 -5.73 25.90 6.17
C LYS A 20 -5.96 26.71 4.88
N ASP A 21 -4.99 26.71 3.99
CA ASP A 21 -5.00 27.55 2.78
C ASP A 21 -5.84 26.94 1.64
N TYR A 22 -5.98 25.59 1.62
CA TYR A 22 -6.57 24.88 0.49
C TYR A 22 -7.68 23.89 0.85
N GLY A 23 -7.96 23.66 2.14
CA GLY A 23 -8.91 22.64 2.59
C GLY A 23 -10.35 22.87 2.14
N ASP A 24 -10.74 24.12 1.85
CA ASP A 24 -12.04 24.52 1.30
C ASP A 24 -12.06 24.53 -0.25
N LYS A 25 -10.90 24.45 -0.91
CA LYS A 25 -10.74 24.64 -2.37
C LYS A 25 -10.51 23.34 -3.12
N CYS A 26 -9.96 22.32 -2.45
CA CYS A 26 -9.63 21.05 -3.08
C CYS A 26 -9.67 19.89 -2.08
N SER A 27 -9.65 18.66 -2.60
CA SER A 27 -9.49 17.47 -1.76
C SER A 27 -8.04 17.30 -1.33
N ILE A 28 -7.83 17.04 -0.06
CA ILE A 28 -6.50 16.83 0.54
C ILE A 28 -6.47 15.47 1.22
N ASP A 29 -5.43 14.69 0.94
CA ASP A 29 -5.10 13.44 1.61
C ASP A 29 -3.72 13.59 2.26
N ILE A 30 -3.61 13.41 3.57
CA ILE A 30 -2.34 13.41 4.30
C ILE A 30 -2.04 12.01 4.81
N TRP A 31 -0.85 11.54 4.57
CA TRP A 31 -0.42 10.19 4.90
C TRP A 31 0.85 10.21 5.74
N TRP A 32 1.05 9.13 6.53
CA TRP A 32 2.38 8.76 6.98
C TRP A 32 3.20 8.19 5.82
N PRO A 33 4.50 8.46 5.73
CA PRO A 33 5.37 7.84 4.75
C PRO A 33 5.28 6.32 4.81
N HIS A 34 5.23 5.68 3.65
CA HIS A 34 5.24 4.23 3.57
C HIS A 34 6.66 3.67 3.66
N ASN A 35 6.85 2.61 4.45
CA ASN A 35 8.12 1.87 4.47
C ASN A 35 8.27 0.93 3.27
N TRP A 36 7.23 0.81 2.45
CA TRP A 36 7.16 -0.03 1.24
C TRP A 36 7.42 -1.51 1.56
N VAL A 37 8.18 -2.22 0.68
CA VAL A 37 8.50 -3.66 0.85
C VAL A 37 10.00 -3.90 1.09
N TYR A 38 10.84 -2.86 1.00
CA TYR A 38 12.30 -2.97 0.99
C TYR A 38 12.96 -2.70 2.34
N GLY A 39 12.21 -2.78 3.42
CA GLY A 39 12.75 -2.54 4.76
C GLY A 39 13.24 -1.10 4.99
N LYS A 40 12.75 -0.14 4.21
CA LYS A 40 13.00 1.27 4.48
C LYS A 40 12.26 1.68 5.75
N GLU A 41 12.95 2.35 6.64
CA GLU A 41 12.39 2.80 7.93
C GLU A 41 12.14 4.31 7.87
N TYR A 42 11.22 4.76 7.00
CA TYR A 42 10.81 6.15 6.93
C TYR A 42 9.94 6.56 8.12
N ARG A 43 9.38 5.58 8.82
CA ARG A 43 8.67 5.76 10.09
C ARG A 43 8.92 4.55 10.98
N ASN A 44 8.94 4.80 12.29
CA ASN A 44 9.03 3.73 13.27
C ASN A 44 7.67 3.04 13.41
N VAL A 45 7.52 1.86 12.82
CA VAL A 45 6.30 1.05 12.90
C VAL A 45 6.50 -0.04 13.94
N ASN A 46 6.38 0.30 15.21
CA ASN A 46 6.44 -0.66 16.32
C ASN A 46 5.15 -1.51 16.45
N GLN A 47 4.28 -1.49 15.44
CA GLN A 47 3.02 -2.22 15.51
C GLN A 47 3.14 -3.58 14.82
N PRO A 48 2.60 -4.65 15.42
CA PRO A 48 2.52 -5.94 14.76
C PRO A 48 1.63 -5.83 13.52
N LYS A 49 2.01 -6.52 12.44
CA LYS A 49 1.20 -6.59 11.23
C LYS A 49 -0.15 -7.23 11.58
N LYS A 50 -1.23 -6.46 11.41
CA LYS A 50 -2.59 -6.88 11.81
C LYS A 50 -3.32 -7.64 10.73
N LEU A 51 -2.92 -7.45 9.46
CA LEU A 51 -3.58 -8.07 8.31
C LEU A 51 -2.76 -9.25 7.81
N LYS A 52 -3.45 -10.36 7.57
CA LYS A 52 -2.87 -11.57 6.98
C LYS A 52 -2.64 -11.44 5.48
N THR A 53 -3.38 -10.56 4.83
CA THR A 53 -3.30 -10.27 3.40
C THR A 53 -3.71 -8.84 3.11
N CYS A 54 -3.11 -8.24 2.09
CA CYS A 54 -3.55 -6.95 1.53
C CYS A 54 -4.67 -7.10 0.48
N GLY A 55 -5.02 -8.31 0.09
CA GLY A 55 -6.03 -8.62 -0.93
C GLY A 55 -5.61 -8.39 -2.39
N ARG A 56 -4.43 -7.83 -2.65
CA ARG A 56 -3.98 -7.52 -4.02
C ARG A 56 -3.86 -8.73 -4.95
N PRO A 57 -3.40 -9.93 -4.51
CA PRO A 57 -3.34 -11.09 -5.39
C PRO A 57 -4.70 -11.54 -5.93
N GLU A 58 -5.79 -11.20 -5.25
CA GLU A 58 -7.15 -11.54 -5.70
C GLU A 58 -7.85 -10.40 -6.45
N LYS A 59 -7.62 -9.15 -6.03
CA LYS A 59 -8.43 -7.99 -6.44
C LYS A 59 -7.60 -6.80 -6.90
N GLY A 60 -6.28 -6.93 -6.91
CA GLY A 60 -5.38 -5.84 -7.32
C GLY A 60 -5.40 -5.62 -8.84
N PRO A 61 -4.99 -4.43 -9.27
CA PRO A 61 -4.83 -4.14 -10.68
C PRO A 61 -3.66 -4.93 -11.27
N LEU A 62 -3.80 -5.33 -12.53
CA LEU A 62 -2.67 -5.84 -13.33
C LEU A 62 -1.64 -4.71 -13.53
N GLN A 63 -0.38 -5.03 -13.30
CA GLN A 63 0.72 -4.11 -13.48
C GLN A 63 1.78 -4.69 -14.40
N ILE A 64 2.06 -3.97 -15.47
CA ILE A 64 3.04 -4.36 -16.49
C ILE A 64 4.04 -3.22 -16.62
N GLN A 65 5.31 -3.54 -16.53
CA GLN A 65 6.42 -2.62 -16.73
C GLN A 65 6.68 -2.41 -18.23
N ILE A 66 7.44 -1.37 -18.56
CA ILE A 66 7.70 -1.00 -19.96
C ILE A 66 8.43 -2.10 -20.75
N ASP A 67 9.23 -2.92 -20.10
CA ASP A 67 9.93 -4.07 -20.65
C ASP A 67 9.05 -5.32 -20.80
N GLY A 68 7.82 -5.26 -20.30
CA GLY A 68 6.81 -6.33 -20.35
C GLY A 68 6.80 -7.22 -19.11
N ASP A 69 7.60 -6.94 -18.10
CA ASP A 69 7.55 -7.67 -16.84
C ASP A 69 6.23 -7.40 -16.12
N VAL A 70 5.60 -8.48 -15.66
CA VAL A 70 4.40 -8.44 -14.86
C VAL A 70 4.79 -8.53 -13.40
N ILE A 71 4.45 -7.51 -12.62
CA ILE A 71 4.76 -7.44 -11.19
C ILE A 71 3.50 -7.57 -10.35
N MET A 72 3.65 -8.00 -9.10
CA MET A 72 2.52 -8.23 -8.22
C MET A 72 1.83 -6.94 -7.78
N CYS A 73 2.60 -5.90 -7.52
CA CYS A 73 2.06 -4.62 -7.06
C CYS A 73 3.04 -3.46 -7.20
N CYS A 74 2.50 -2.22 -7.14
CA CYS A 74 3.30 -1.00 -7.25
C CYS A 74 4.30 -0.77 -6.11
N PHE A 75 4.22 -1.50 -5.02
CA PHE A 75 5.19 -1.41 -3.93
C PHE A 75 6.51 -2.11 -4.26
N ASP A 76 6.49 -3.00 -5.24
CA ASP A 76 7.68 -3.65 -5.80
C ASP A 76 8.24 -2.87 -7.00
N PHE A 77 8.60 -1.61 -6.77
CA PHE A 77 9.09 -0.73 -7.85
C PHE A 77 10.50 -1.11 -8.37
N ASN A 78 11.23 -1.98 -7.68
CA ASN A 78 12.52 -2.52 -8.14
C ASN A 78 12.37 -3.84 -8.91
N ASN A 79 11.15 -4.36 -9.09
CA ASN A 79 10.88 -5.63 -9.77
C ASN A 79 11.60 -6.84 -9.13
N GLU A 80 11.64 -6.92 -7.81
CA GLU A 80 12.24 -8.06 -7.10
C GLU A 80 11.34 -9.30 -7.14
N MET A 81 10.03 -9.11 -7.39
CA MET A 81 9.04 -10.18 -7.48
C MET A 81 8.31 -10.15 -8.83
N VAL A 82 9.03 -10.48 -9.89
CA VAL A 82 8.47 -10.61 -11.23
C VAL A 82 7.65 -11.90 -11.32
N LEU A 83 6.40 -11.79 -11.76
CA LEU A 83 5.49 -12.92 -11.94
C LEU A 83 5.68 -13.62 -13.28
N GLY A 84 6.14 -12.90 -14.28
CA GLY A 84 6.36 -13.35 -15.65
C GLY A 84 6.56 -12.18 -16.60
N ASN A 85 6.67 -12.45 -17.90
CA ASN A 85 6.84 -11.40 -18.90
C ASN A 85 5.79 -11.52 -20.00
N PHE A 86 4.99 -10.47 -20.18
CA PHE A 86 3.88 -10.42 -21.12
C PHE A 86 4.30 -10.57 -22.61
N LYS A 87 5.55 -10.27 -22.95
CA LYS A 87 6.09 -10.47 -24.30
C LYS A 87 6.42 -11.94 -24.59
N LYS A 88 6.49 -12.78 -23.55
CA LYS A 88 6.91 -14.19 -23.65
C LYS A 88 5.85 -15.18 -23.21
N GLN A 89 4.87 -14.74 -22.44
CA GLN A 89 3.86 -15.57 -21.79
C GLN A 89 2.48 -14.92 -21.90
N THR A 90 1.44 -15.72 -21.96
CA THR A 90 0.07 -15.22 -21.84
C THR A 90 -0.26 -14.88 -20.38
N LEU A 91 -1.22 -13.99 -20.16
CA LEU A 91 -1.69 -13.68 -18.80
C LEU A 91 -2.21 -14.93 -18.08
N LYS A 92 -2.82 -15.86 -18.80
CA LYS A 92 -3.29 -17.13 -18.23
C LYS A 92 -2.15 -17.97 -17.66
N GLU A 93 -1.01 -18.00 -18.35
CA GLU A 93 0.19 -18.71 -17.87
C GLU A 93 0.80 -18.00 -16.66
N ILE A 94 0.93 -16.67 -16.71
CA ILE A 94 1.51 -15.87 -15.63
C ILE A 94 0.68 -15.99 -14.34
N PHE A 95 -0.65 -15.90 -14.46
CA PHE A 95 -1.58 -15.95 -13.32
C PHE A 95 -2.12 -17.36 -13.04
N SER A 96 -1.48 -18.40 -13.57
CA SER A 96 -1.84 -19.76 -13.25
C SER A 96 -1.58 -20.07 -11.77
N LEU A 97 -2.54 -20.70 -11.13
CA LEU A 97 -2.40 -21.25 -9.77
C LEU A 97 -1.79 -22.65 -9.77
N GLU A 98 -1.63 -23.24 -10.94
CA GLU A 98 -1.01 -24.53 -11.14
C GLU A 98 0.51 -24.40 -11.27
N ASN A 99 1.23 -25.52 -11.16
CA ASN A 99 2.65 -25.63 -11.51
C ASN A 99 3.63 -24.74 -10.73
N ASN A 100 3.27 -24.32 -9.50
CA ASN A 100 4.17 -23.57 -8.63
C ASN A 100 4.76 -22.30 -9.29
N THR A 101 3.93 -21.57 -10.05
CA THR A 101 4.30 -20.30 -10.66
C THR A 101 4.66 -19.25 -9.61
N PRO A 102 5.42 -18.18 -9.95
CA PRO A 102 5.65 -17.07 -9.02
C PRO A 102 4.34 -16.50 -8.46
N PHE A 103 3.31 -16.35 -9.30
CA PHE A 103 1.99 -15.91 -8.87
C PHE A 103 1.34 -16.88 -7.87
N SER A 104 1.35 -18.19 -8.15
CA SER A 104 0.72 -19.17 -7.26
C SER A 104 1.35 -19.18 -5.87
N LYS A 105 2.67 -18.97 -5.75
CA LYS A 105 3.37 -18.84 -4.48
C LYS A 105 2.84 -17.64 -3.68
N VAL A 106 2.82 -16.46 -4.31
CA VAL A 106 2.32 -15.24 -3.67
C VAL A 106 0.86 -15.39 -3.26
N TYR A 107 0.02 -15.89 -4.17
CA TYR A 107 -1.40 -16.11 -3.94
C TYR A 107 -1.64 -17.04 -2.73
N ASN A 108 -0.94 -18.17 -2.68
CA ASN A 108 -1.10 -19.14 -1.60
C ASN A 108 -0.69 -18.58 -0.24
N HIS A 109 0.43 -17.85 -0.14
CA HIS A 109 0.81 -17.19 1.10
C HIS A 109 -0.23 -16.16 1.56
N HIS A 110 -0.78 -15.38 0.64
CA HIS A 110 -1.85 -14.43 0.95
C HIS A 110 -3.14 -15.12 1.37
N LYS A 111 -3.53 -16.19 0.68
CA LYS A 111 -4.72 -16.98 1.00
C LYS A 111 -4.62 -17.67 2.36
N GLN A 112 -3.45 -18.18 2.69
CA GLN A 112 -3.19 -18.86 3.97
C GLN A 112 -2.88 -17.88 5.12
N GLY A 113 -2.61 -16.61 4.81
CA GLY A 113 -2.25 -15.60 5.81
C GLY A 113 -0.85 -15.77 6.37
N THR A 114 0.07 -16.34 5.60
CA THR A 114 1.45 -16.65 5.99
C THR A 114 2.49 -15.71 5.38
N CYS A 115 2.07 -14.54 4.86
CA CYS A 115 2.98 -13.56 4.24
C CYS A 115 4.09 -13.10 5.19
N GLY A 116 3.79 -12.96 6.48
CA GLY A 116 4.75 -12.51 7.49
C GLY A 116 5.90 -13.47 7.73
N ASP A 117 5.67 -14.77 7.49
CA ASP A 117 6.62 -15.87 7.72
C ASP A 117 7.23 -16.38 6.42
N SER A 118 6.91 -15.75 5.28
CA SER A 118 7.38 -16.14 3.96
C SER A 118 8.73 -15.51 3.61
N ASP A 119 9.35 -15.97 2.54
CA ASP A 119 10.50 -15.38 1.87
C ASP A 119 10.11 -14.27 0.87
N LEU A 120 8.80 -14.01 0.72
CA LEU A 120 8.29 -12.96 -0.16
C LEU A 120 8.63 -11.56 0.37
N ILE A 121 8.83 -10.61 -0.54
CA ILE A 121 8.99 -9.19 -0.18
C ILE A 121 7.78 -8.66 0.59
N CYS A 122 6.60 -9.26 0.41
CA CYS A 122 5.38 -8.97 1.17
C CYS A 122 5.54 -9.09 2.68
N LYS A 123 6.51 -9.85 3.17
CA LYS A 123 6.87 -9.99 4.58
C LYS A 123 7.06 -8.62 5.26
N ASN A 124 7.68 -7.67 4.57
CA ASN A 124 8.00 -6.35 5.09
C ASN A 124 6.99 -5.27 4.69
N CYS A 125 5.93 -5.64 3.97
CA CYS A 125 5.02 -4.69 3.35
C CYS A 125 4.12 -3.95 4.37
N ASP A 126 4.05 -2.64 4.26
CA ASP A 126 3.17 -1.77 5.05
C ASP A 126 1.67 -2.03 4.82
N GLN A 127 1.32 -2.62 3.68
CA GLN A 127 -0.09 -2.95 3.39
C GLN A 127 -0.63 -4.11 4.25
N LEU A 128 0.23 -4.77 5.03
CA LEU A 128 -0.19 -5.71 6.07
C LEU A 128 -0.52 -5.02 7.40
N LEU A 129 -0.29 -3.71 7.49
CA LEU A 129 -0.75 -2.87 8.60
C LEU A 129 -2.22 -2.50 8.39
N ASN A 130 -2.89 -2.10 9.45
CA ASN A 130 -4.24 -1.56 9.32
C ASN A 130 -4.19 -0.23 8.53
N LYS A 131 -5.07 -0.08 7.52
CA LYS A 131 -5.10 1.14 6.68
C LYS A 131 -5.33 2.43 7.46
N SER A 132 -6.06 2.36 8.58
CA SER A 132 -6.25 3.51 9.47
C SER A 132 -4.95 4.05 10.07
N ASP A 133 -3.88 3.24 10.05
CA ASP A 133 -2.60 3.64 10.62
C ASP A 133 -1.74 4.47 9.64
N THR A 134 -2.16 4.62 8.40
CA THR A 134 -1.40 5.32 7.35
C THR A 134 -2.04 6.61 6.86
N LEU A 135 -3.37 6.69 6.80
CA LEU A 135 -4.10 7.91 6.43
C LEU A 135 -4.34 8.75 7.68
N ILE A 136 -3.77 9.95 7.71
CA ILE A 136 -3.87 10.87 8.86
C ILE A 136 -5.04 11.81 8.69
N TYR A 137 -5.20 12.40 7.51
CA TYR A 137 -6.22 13.40 7.22
C TYR A 137 -6.84 13.21 5.85
N ASN A 138 -8.14 13.43 5.75
CA ASN A 138 -8.86 13.49 4.49
C ASN A 138 -10.07 14.40 4.64
N ASN A 139 -10.19 15.41 3.79
CA ASN A 139 -11.32 16.34 3.79
C ASN A 139 -12.42 15.99 2.77
N ARG A 140 -12.39 14.80 2.16
CA ARG A 140 -13.41 14.38 1.20
C ARG A 140 -14.67 13.93 1.93
N THR A 141 -15.72 14.72 1.85
CA THR A 141 -17.01 14.43 2.48
C THR A 141 -17.82 13.35 1.75
N SER A 142 -17.47 13.00 0.52
CA SER A 142 -18.25 12.08 -0.34
C SER A 142 -18.01 10.58 -0.09
N HIS A 143 -17.13 10.19 0.82
CA HIS A 143 -16.83 8.80 1.11
C HIS A 143 -16.94 8.51 2.61
N GLU A 144 -18.14 8.06 3.05
CA GLU A 144 -18.42 7.69 4.44
C GLU A 144 -17.40 6.73 5.08
N GLU A 145 -16.89 5.77 4.31
CA GLU A 145 -15.89 4.84 4.82
C GLU A 145 -14.53 5.50 5.08
N ARG A 146 -14.17 6.51 4.28
CA ARG A 146 -12.93 7.27 4.48
C ARG A 146 -13.07 8.28 5.61
N SER A 147 -14.26 8.84 5.81
CA SER A 147 -14.52 9.74 6.95
C SER A 147 -14.43 9.00 8.29
N LYS A 148 -14.82 7.72 8.33
CA LYS A 148 -14.64 6.86 9.50
C LYS A 148 -13.14 6.57 9.76
N LEU A 149 -12.34 6.37 8.70
CA LEU A 149 -10.89 6.21 8.81
C LEU A 149 -10.23 7.50 9.31
N THR A 150 -10.68 8.65 8.81
CA THR A 150 -10.16 9.97 9.20
C THR A 150 -10.45 10.29 10.67
N SER A 151 -11.64 10.00 11.15
CA SER A 151 -11.98 10.23 12.56
C SER A 151 -11.12 9.40 13.51
N THR A 152 -10.76 8.19 13.10
CA THR A 152 -9.89 7.30 13.88
C THR A 152 -8.42 7.76 13.86
N ALA A 153 -7.97 8.32 12.73
CA ALA A 153 -6.61 8.84 12.59
C ALA A 153 -6.39 10.13 13.39
N PHE A 154 -7.36 11.03 13.45
CA PHE A 154 -7.28 12.24 14.26
C PHE A 154 -7.15 11.97 15.76
N THR A 155 -7.84 10.95 16.26
CA THR A 155 -7.72 10.54 17.68
C THR A 155 -6.32 10.02 18.02
N ASN A 156 -5.53 9.62 17.04
CA ASN A 156 -4.16 9.14 17.24
C ASN A 156 -3.09 10.25 17.17
N LEU A 157 -3.43 11.43 16.64
CA LEU A 157 -2.53 12.59 16.62
C LEU A 157 -2.59 13.40 17.92
N GLU A 158 -3.65 13.25 18.72
CA GLU A 158 -3.81 13.92 20.01
C GLU A 158 -3.23 13.13 21.20
N LYS A 159 -2.58 12.01 20.95
CA LYS A 159 -1.89 11.17 21.92
C LYS A 159 -0.39 11.14 21.69
#